data_db157973f8c2e2d86857b4284cd6e16a
#
_entry.id   db157973f8c2e2d86857b4284cd6e16a
#
_cell.length_a   1.000
_cell.length_b   1.000
_cell.length_c   1.000
_cell.angle_alpha   90.00
_cell.angle_beta   90.00
_cell.angle_gamma   90.00
#
_symmetry.space_group_name_H-M   'P 1'
#
loop_
_entity.id
_entity.type
_entity.pdbx_description
1 polymer ?
#
loop_
_entity_poly.entity_id
_entity_poly.type
_entity_poly.pdbx_seq_one_letter_code
_entity_poly.pdbx_strand_id
1 'polypeptide(L)'
;MKKKIFTSIGLMSGTSMDGVDLSVIKSDGNDEFSSIYNAYKEFDEKLYKQLIVLRDKISNSTDLKTHSEEIKDVEKKFTLFNSHLINDVIKNVDDIDLIGFHGQTVFHDPKIQISKQLGDGRLLSSLFRKVVINNFRQNDLNHGGQGAP
;
A
#
# COMPACT_ATOMS: atom_id res chain seq x y z
N MET A 1 24.45 -5.41 22.97
CA MET A 1 23.04 -4.92 22.99
C MET A 1 22.18 -5.96 22.31
N LYS A 2 21.02 -6.34 22.89
CA LYS A 2 20.06 -7.21 22.18
C LYS A 2 19.55 -6.46 20.94
N LYS A 3 19.66 -7.06 19.77
CA LYS A 3 19.05 -6.55 18.55
C LYS A 3 17.53 -6.43 18.75
N LYS A 4 16.95 -5.30 18.41
CA LYS A 4 15.50 -5.12 18.46
C LYS A 4 14.89 -5.75 17.21
N ILE A 5 14.01 -6.72 17.40
CA ILE A 5 13.24 -7.34 16.32
C ILE A 5 11.89 -6.67 16.24
N PHE A 6 11.50 -6.26 15.04
CA PHE A 6 10.20 -5.66 14.75
C PHE A 6 9.30 -6.68 14.05
N THR A 7 8.03 -6.70 14.44
CA THR A 7 6.98 -7.43 13.72
C THR A 7 6.26 -6.45 12.80
N SER A 8 6.32 -6.69 11.49
CA SER A 8 5.82 -5.75 10.48
C SER A 8 4.83 -6.42 9.55
N ILE A 9 3.72 -5.72 9.24
CA ILE A 9 2.82 -6.10 8.15
C ILE A 9 3.27 -5.37 6.89
N GLY A 10 3.39 -6.07 5.78
CA GLY A 10 3.56 -5.50 4.44
C GLY A 10 2.32 -5.76 3.59
N LEU A 11 1.85 -4.73 2.90
CA LEU A 11 0.72 -4.80 1.97
C LEU A 11 1.17 -4.39 0.58
N MET A 12 0.90 -5.24 -0.41
CA MET A 12 1.24 -5.02 -1.82
C MET A 12 0.03 -5.30 -2.70
N SER A 13 -0.27 -4.38 -3.62
CA SER A 13 -1.18 -4.61 -4.73
C SER A 13 -0.47 -4.34 -6.05
N GLY A 14 -0.44 -5.35 -6.92
CA GLY A 14 0.27 -5.30 -8.19
C GLY A 14 -0.49 -4.56 -9.29
N THR A 15 0.12 -4.47 -10.47
CA THR A 15 -0.46 -3.79 -11.64
C THR A 15 -1.63 -4.55 -12.27
N SER A 16 -1.79 -5.84 -11.97
CA SER A 16 -2.96 -6.66 -12.33
C SER A 16 -4.25 -6.13 -11.69
N MET A 17 -4.15 -5.45 -10.54
CA MET A 17 -5.28 -4.92 -9.77
C MET A 17 -6.31 -5.98 -9.37
N ASP A 18 -5.88 -7.21 -9.18
CA ASP A 18 -6.75 -8.35 -8.85
C ASP A 18 -6.96 -8.54 -7.34
N GLY A 19 -5.98 -8.10 -6.52
CA GLY A 19 -6.06 -8.25 -5.08
C GLY A 19 -4.89 -7.65 -4.33
N VAL A 20 -4.78 -8.02 -3.07
CA VAL A 20 -3.73 -7.57 -2.16
C VAL A 20 -3.02 -8.77 -1.55
N ASP A 21 -1.70 -8.77 -1.68
CA ASP A 21 -0.81 -9.62 -0.90
C ASP A 21 -0.52 -8.95 0.45
N LEU A 22 -0.62 -9.73 1.52
CA LEU A 22 -0.24 -9.35 2.86
C LEU A 22 0.80 -10.34 3.38
N SER A 23 1.90 -9.81 3.89
CA SER A 23 2.90 -10.60 4.60
C SER A 23 3.17 -10.03 5.97
N VAL A 24 3.35 -10.91 6.96
CA VAL A 24 3.85 -10.53 8.29
C VAL A 24 5.25 -11.09 8.44
N ILE A 25 6.17 -10.22 8.79
CA ILE A 25 7.58 -10.56 8.97
C ILE A 25 8.08 -10.13 10.35
N LYS A 26 9.12 -10.83 10.84
CA LYS A 26 9.99 -10.37 11.92
C LYS A 26 11.35 -10.03 11.34
N SER A 27 11.87 -8.85 11.67
CA SER A 27 13.17 -8.40 11.18
C SER A 27 13.83 -7.42 12.14
N ASP A 28 15.16 -7.40 12.15
CA ASP A 28 15.95 -6.37 12.84
C ASP A 28 16.21 -5.14 11.94
N GLY A 29 15.73 -5.17 10.70
CA GLY A 29 15.94 -4.13 9.69
C GLY A 29 17.29 -4.19 8.97
N ASN A 30 18.09 -5.23 9.21
CA ASN A 30 19.40 -5.45 8.57
C ASN A 30 19.49 -6.85 7.95
N ASP A 31 19.95 -7.81 8.75
CA ASP A 31 20.33 -9.14 8.28
C ASP A 31 19.33 -10.23 8.67
N GLU A 32 18.57 -9.99 9.75
CA GLU A 32 17.63 -10.98 10.27
C GLU A 32 16.23 -10.72 9.73
N PHE A 33 15.67 -11.75 9.11
CA PHE A 33 14.34 -11.70 8.52
C PHE A 33 13.70 -13.08 8.58
N SER A 34 12.45 -13.13 8.97
CA SER A 34 11.61 -14.32 8.86
C SER A 34 10.17 -13.94 8.51
N SER A 35 9.60 -14.63 7.53
CA SER A 35 8.17 -14.54 7.23
C SER A 35 7.40 -15.46 8.19
N ILE A 36 6.39 -14.92 8.87
CA ILE A 36 5.60 -15.66 9.85
C ILE A 36 4.16 -15.89 9.39
N TYR A 37 3.67 -15.08 8.46
CA TYR A 37 2.33 -15.23 7.92
C TYR A 37 2.23 -14.60 6.52
N ASN A 38 1.47 -15.23 5.62
CA ASN A 38 1.16 -14.67 4.31
C ASN A 38 -0.32 -14.90 4.02
N ALA A 39 -0.94 -13.92 3.37
CA ALA A 39 -2.31 -13.99 2.90
C ALA A 39 -2.44 -13.25 1.57
N TYR A 40 -3.40 -13.68 0.77
CA TYR A 40 -3.85 -12.98 -0.43
C TYR A 40 -5.36 -12.80 -0.37
N LYS A 41 -5.85 -11.67 -0.82
CA LYS A 41 -7.29 -11.40 -0.89
C LYS A 41 -7.63 -10.70 -2.19
N GLU A 42 -8.45 -11.34 -3.00
CA GLU A 42 -9.01 -10.75 -4.20
C GLU A 42 -9.92 -9.57 -3.85
N PHE A 43 -9.92 -8.54 -4.70
CA PHE A 43 -10.91 -7.47 -4.61
C PHE A 43 -12.30 -8.01 -4.93
N ASP A 44 -13.32 -7.47 -4.25
CA ASP A 44 -14.68 -7.68 -4.71
C ASP A 44 -14.88 -7.04 -6.10
N GLU A 45 -15.85 -7.56 -6.85
CA GLU A 45 -16.12 -7.13 -8.22
C GLU A 45 -16.33 -5.61 -8.36
N LYS A 46 -16.95 -4.98 -7.35
CA LYS A 46 -17.23 -3.54 -7.33
C LYS A 46 -15.97 -2.72 -7.20
N LEU A 47 -15.10 -3.06 -6.24
CA LEU A 47 -13.84 -2.36 -6.03
C LEU A 47 -12.90 -2.59 -7.23
N TYR A 48 -12.80 -3.82 -7.73
CA TYR A 48 -12.04 -4.15 -8.92
C TYR A 48 -12.42 -3.28 -10.11
N LYS A 49 -13.73 -3.21 -10.45
CA LYS A 49 -14.22 -2.36 -11.54
C LYS A 49 -13.89 -0.88 -11.33
N GLN A 50 -14.01 -0.38 -10.11
CA GLN A 50 -13.68 1.02 -9.80
C GLN A 50 -12.18 1.30 -9.99
N LEU A 51 -11.30 0.39 -9.58
CA LEU A 51 -9.85 0.51 -9.77
C LEU A 51 -9.48 0.54 -11.26
N ILE A 52 -10.03 -0.38 -12.06
CA ILE A 52 -9.78 -0.46 -13.50
C ILE A 52 -10.27 0.82 -14.20
N VAL A 53 -11.51 1.24 -13.95
CA VAL A 53 -12.09 2.45 -14.56
C VAL A 53 -11.27 3.69 -14.19
N LEU A 54 -10.85 3.81 -12.94
CA LEU A 54 -10.02 4.94 -12.50
C LEU A 54 -8.65 4.93 -13.18
N ARG A 55 -7.97 3.78 -13.24
CA ARG A 55 -6.68 3.65 -13.93
C ARG A 55 -6.79 4.07 -15.39
N ASP A 56 -7.83 3.62 -16.09
CA ASP A 56 -8.01 3.89 -17.51
C ASP A 56 -8.32 5.37 -17.82
N LYS A 57 -8.80 6.13 -16.83
CA LYS A 57 -9.01 7.58 -16.91
C LYS A 57 -7.74 8.40 -16.71
N ILE A 58 -6.72 7.82 -16.07
CA ILE A 58 -5.50 8.55 -15.70
C ILE A 58 -4.38 8.22 -16.70
N SER A 59 -4.25 9.03 -17.71
CA SER A 59 -3.23 8.88 -18.77
C SER A 59 -2.04 9.84 -18.60
N ASN A 60 -2.23 10.93 -17.85
CA ASN A 60 -1.22 11.95 -17.61
C ASN A 60 -1.40 12.61 -16.23
N SER A 61 -0.43 13.42 -15.83
CA SER A 61 -0.46 14.07 -14.51
C SER A 61 -1.59 15.07 -14.31
N THR A 62 -2.13 15.66 -15.38
CA THR A 62 -3.28 16.59 -15.31
C THR A 62 -4.54 15.83 -14.88
N ASP A 63 -4.69 14.58 -15.34
CA ASP A 63 -5.84 13.75 -15.00
C ASP A 63 -5.94 13.47 -13.50
N LEU A 64 -4.79 13.44 -12.77
CA LEU A 64 -4.77 13.33 -11.32
C LEU A 64 -5.52 14.47 -10.63
N LYS A 65 -5.48 15.68 -11.19
CA LYS A 65 -6.23 16.83 -10.67
C LYS A 65 -7.69 16.78 -11.12
N THR A 66 -7.92 16.47 -12.40
CA THR A 66 -9.26 16.39 -12.99
C THR A 66 -10.13 15.36 -12.27
N HIS A 67 -9.56 14.20 -11.91
CA HIS A 67 -10.28 13.11 -11.25
C HIS A 67 -10.04 13.04 -9.74
N SER A 68 -9.60 14.14 -9.10
CA SER A 68 -9.19 14.16 -7.70
C SER A 68 -10.26 13.64 -6.72
N GLU A 69 -11.53 13.96 -6.92
CA GLU A 69 -12.61 13.49 -6.05
C GLU A 69 -12.88 11.99 -6.23
N GLU A 70 -12.85 11.49 -7.46
CA GLU A 70 -12.99 10.06 -7.73
C GLU A 70 -11.79 9.27 -7.15
N ILE A 71 -10.57 9.81 -7.30
CA ILE A 71 -9.36 9.25 -6.68
C ILE A 71 -9.54 9.12 -5.16
N LYS A 72 -10.00 10.17 -4.47
CA LYS A 72 -10.23 10.12 -3.03
C LYS A 72 -11.27 9.08 -2.61
N ASP A 73 -12.38 8.97 -3.35
CA ASP A 73 -13.43 8.00 -3.07
C ASP A 73 -12.92 6.55 -3.22
N VAL A 74 -12.24 6.25 -4.33
CA VAL A 74 -11.69 4.92 -4.58
C VAL A 74 -10.54 4.61 -3.62
N GLU A 75 -9.65 5.58 -3.33
CA GLU A 75 -8.57 5.45 -2.35
C GLU A 75 -9.09 5.09 -0.95
N LYS A 76 -10.17 5.73 -0.52
CA LYS A 76 -10.83 5.41 0.77
C LYS A 76 -11.35 3.97 0.79
N LYS A 77 -12.05 3.55 -0.28
CA LYS A 77 -12.59 2.17 -0.38
C LYS A 77 -11.45 1.14 -0.41
N PHE A 78 -10.40 1.40 -1.18
CA PHE A 78 -9.21 0.57 -1.23
C PHE A 78 -8.53 0.48 0.15
N THR A 79 -8.40 1.59 0.87
CA THR A 79 -7.83 1.60 2.22
C THR A 79 -8.67 0.80 3.21
N LEU A 80 -9.99 0.92 3.17
CA LEU A 80 -10.90 0.14 4.01
C LEU A 80 -10.86 -1.35 3.69
N PHE A 81 -10.75 -1.73 2.41
CA PHE A 81 -10.54 -3.13 2.02
C PHE A 81 -9.28 -3.71 2.66
N ASN A 82 -8.16 -2.98 2.58
CA ASN A 82 -6.90 -3.36 3.22
C ASN A 82 -7.03 -3.44 4.75
N SER A 83 -7.79 -2.54 5.36
CA SER A 83 -8.02 -2.57 6.81
C SER A 83 -8.76 -3.83 7.26
N HIS A 84 -9.71 -4.31 6.47
CA HIS A 84 -10.40 -5.58 6.76
C HIS A 84 -9.44 -6.76 6.70
N LEU A 85 -8.56 -6.81 5.69
CA LEU A 85 -7.54 -7.85 5.58
C LEU A 85 -6.57 -7.82 6.77
N ILE A 86 -6.10 -6.65 7.18
CA ILE A 86 -5.28 -6.50 8.37
C ILE A 86 -6.01 -7.01 9.63
N ASN A 87 -7.29 -6.62 9.82
CA ASN A 87 -8.08 -7.08 10.96
C ASN A 87 -8.20 -8.60 11.05
N ASP A 88 -8.27 -9.28 9.93
CA ASP A 88 -8.32 -10.75 9.91
C ASP A 88 -6.98 -11.36 10.35
N VAL A 89 -5.87 -10.71 10.00
CA VAL A 89 -4.52 -11.19 10.31
C VAL A 89 -4.12 -10.91 11.77
N ILE A 90 -4.39 -9.72 12.30
CA ILE A 90 -3.99 -9.34 13.67
C ILE A 90 -4.67 -10.17 14.75
N LYS A 91 -5.74 -10.89 14.43
CA LYS A 91 -6.36 -11.86 15.36
C LYS A 91 -5.43 -13.05 15.65
N ASN A 92 -4.47 -13.30 14.78
CA ASN A 92 -3.58 -14.45 14.81
C ASN A 92 -2.10 -14.07 15.00
N VAL A 93 -1.80 -12.79 15.07
CA VAL A 93 -0.43 -12.28 15.20
C VAL A 93 -0.39 -11.19 16.27
N ASP A 94 0.37 -11.44 17.31
CA ASP A 94 0.56 -10.48 18.40
C ASP A 94 1.63 -9.43 18.03
N ASP A 95 1.54 -8.27 18.69
CA ASP A 95 2.58 -7.24 18.75
C ASP A 95 3.10 -6.74 17.39
N ILE A 96 2.19 -6.32 16.50
CA ILE A 96 2.57 -5.60 15.29
C ILE A 96 3.16 -4.22 15.67
N ASP A 97 4.39 -3.95 15.24
CA ASP A 97 5.07 -2.67 15.47
C ASP A 97 4.74 -1.64 14.40
N LEU A 98 4.70 -2.05 13.12
CA LEU A 98 4.47 -1.15 12.00
C LEU A 98 3.76 -1.83 10.82
N ILE A 99 3.19 -1.00 9.94
CA ILE A 99 2.53 -1.43 8.71
C ILE A 99 3.21 -0.73 7.52
N GLY A 100 3.74 -1.50 6.58
CA GLY A 100 4.18 -1.03 5.28
C GLY A 100 3.01 -1.08 4.28
N PHE A 101 2.61 0.07 3.74
CA PHE A 101 1.47 0.19 2.85
C PHE A 101 1.90 0.73 1.48
N HIS A 102 2.17 -0.17 0.53
CA HIS A 102 2.57 0.22 -0.83
C HIS A 102 1.44 0.95 -1.57
N GLY A 103 0.20 0.52 -1.36
CA GLY A 103 -0.95 1.02 -2.11
C GLY A 103 -1.07 0.42 -3.51
N GLN A 104 -2.02 0.96 -4.30
CA GLN A 104 -2.28 0.57 -5.68
C GLN A 104 -1.82 1.67 -6.64
N THR A 105 -0.86 1.38 -7.49
CA THR A 105 -0.38 2.34 -8.50
C THR A 105 -1.45 2.59 -9.56
N VAL A 106 -1.81 3.85 -9.76
CA VAL A 106 -2.73 4.30 -10.81
C VAL A 106 -2.06 5.22 -11.82
N PHE A 107 -0.91 5.79 -11.47
CA PHE A 107 -0.09 6.60 -12.38
C PHE A 107 1.38 6.50 -11.98
N HIS A 108 2.26 6.40 -12.98
CA HIS A 108 3.70 6.38 -12.75
C HIS A 108 4.43 6.91 -13.98
N ASP A 109 5.12 8.03 -13.82
CA ASP A 109 6.00 8.61 -14.84
C ASP A 109 7.27 9.16 -14.17
N PRO A 110 8.37 8.40 -14.21
CA PRO A 110 9.62 8.83 -13.60
C PRO A 110 10.27 10.02 -14.32
N LYS A 111 9.94 10.29 -15.59
CA LYS A 111 10.49 11.44 -16.34
C LYS A 111 10.04 12.76 -15.74
N ILE A 112 8.83 12.83 -15.22
CA ILE A 112 8.27 13.99 -14.54
C ILE A 112 8.28 13.83 -13.02
N GLN A 113 8.92 12.77 -12.50
CA GLN A 113 9.07 12.46 -11.08
C GLN A 113 7.75 12.36 -10.31
N ILE A 114 6.71 11.82 -10.95
CA ILE A 114 5.39 11.64 -10.34
C ILE A 114 5.01 10.17 -10.32
N SER A 115 4.61 9.70 -9.14
CA SER A 115 3.96 8.41 -8.98
C SER A 115 2.79 8.55 -8.03
N LYS A 116 1.60 8.07 -8.43
CA LYS A 116 0.41 8.06 -7.57
C LYS A 116 0.02 6.64 -7.27
N GLN A 117 0.11 6.30 -5.98
CA GLN A 117 -0.46 5.11 -5.39
C GLN A 117 -1.72 5.49 -4.62
N LEU A 118 -2.81 4.75 -4.80
CA LEU A 118 -3.96 4.80 -3.91
C LEU A 118 -3.60 4.15 -2.59
N GLY A 119 -4.03 4.75 -1.50
CA GLY A 119 -3.79 4.24 -0.15
C GLY A 119 -3.59 5.38 0.84
N ASP A 120 -4.60 5.59 1.70
CA ASP A 120 -4.54 6.59 2.76
C ASP A 120 -3.87 6.00 4.00
N GLY A 121 -2.54 6.20 4.11
CA GLY A 121 -1.76 5.75 5.26
C GLY A 121 -2.16 6.43 6.58
N ARG A 122 -2.71 7.66 6.55
CA ARG A 122 -3.20 8.34 7.75
C ARG A 122 -4.47 7.69 8.28
N LEU A 123 -5.40 7.38 7.38
CA LEU A 123 -6.61 6.65 7.74
C LEU A 123 -6.24 5.28 8.34
N LEU A 124 -5.34 4.55 7.70
CA LEU A 124 -4.90 3.24 8.18
C LEU A 124 -4.23 3.33 9.56
N SER A 125 -3.34 4.32 9.75
CA SER A 125 -2.71 4.60 11.04
C SER A 125 -3.71 4.92 12.14
N SER A 126 -4.76 5.70 11.82
CA SER A 126 -5.82 6.04 12.76
C SER A 126 -6.65 4.81 13.18
N LEU A 127 -6.95 3.92 12.22
CA LEU A 127 -7.75 2.71 12.47
C LEU A 127 -7.00 1.72 13.40
N PHE A 128 -5.69 1.55 13.19
CA PHE A 128 -4.91 0.54 13.92
C PHE A 128 -4.07 1.10 15.08
N ARG A 129 -3.95 2.42 15.19
CA ARG A 129 -3.05 3.09 16.16
C ARG A 129 -1.61 2.59 16.06
N LYS A 130 -1.16 2.34 14.83
CA LYS A 130 0.17 1.86 14.49
C LYS A 130 0.87 2.82 13.56
N VAL A 131 2.20 2.77 13.55
CA VAL A 131 3.00 3.47 12.55
C VAL A 131 2.71 2.86 11.19
N VAL A 132 2.36 3.69 10.20
CA VAL A 132 2.16 3.29 8.81
C VAL A 132 3.21 3.98 7.96
N ILE A 133 3.97 3.20 7.22
CA ILE A 133 4.93 3.67 6.23
C ILE A 133 4.31 3.47 4.85
N ASN A 134 4.20 4.55 4.09
CA ASN A 134 3.59 4.55 2.77
C ASN A 134 4.36 5.47 1.82
N ASN A 135 3.89 5.58 0.57
CA ASN A 135 4.49 6.45 -0.46
C ASN A 135 5.97 6.15 -0.73
N PHE A 136 6.33 4.88 -0.82
CA PHE A 136 7.70 4.40 -0.99
C PHE A 136 8.39 4.94 -2.24
N ARG A 137 7.64 5.19 -3.33
CA ARG A 137 8.19 5.53 -4.64
C ARG A 137 8.60 6.99 -4.77
N GLN A 138 7.88 7.91 -4.13
CA GLN A 138 8.07 9.35 -4.33
C GLN A 138 9.42 9.85 -3.83
N ASN A 139 9.93 9.29 -2.73
CA ASN A 139 11.24 9.68 -2.22
C ASN A 139 12.36 9.30 -3.20
N ASP A 140 12.31 8.11 -3.78
CA ASP A 140 13.27 7.66 -4.78
C ASP A 140 13.21 8.53 -6.05
N LEU A 141 12.01 8.83 -6.54
CA LEU A 141 11.80 9.73 -7.68
C LEU A 141 12.38 11.13 -7.43
N ASN A 142 12.18 11.70 -6.24
CA ASN A 142 12.69 13.02 -5.87
C ASN A 142 14.22 13.07 -5.86
N HIS A 143 14.89 11.93 -5.72
CA HIS A 143 16.35 11.80 -5.76
C HIS A 143 16.89 11.28 -7.10
N GLY A 144 16.06 11.31 -8.15
CA GLY A 144 16.48 10.93 -9.51
C GLY A 144 16.42 9.43 -9.81
N GLY A 145 15.82 8.63 -8.92
CA GLY A 145 15.55 7.21 -9.15
C GLY A 145 14.34 6.98 -10.06
N GLN A 146 14.03 5.71 -10.31
CA GLN A 146 12.91 5.30 -11.16
C GLN A 146 11.59 5.15 -10.37
N GLY A 147 11.62 5.20 -9.04
CA GLY A 147 10.47 5.01 -8.16
C GLY A 147 9.88 3.60 -8.18
N ALA A 148 10.53 2.69 -8.87
CA ALA A 148 10.20 1.28 -8.92
C ALA A 148 11.49 0.49 -9.07
N PRO A 149 11.64 -0.61 -8.35
CA PRO A 149 12.77 -1.51 -8.52
C PRO A 149 12.71 -2.23 -9.86
#